data_9dcf472392807cfb1c8efc2b73f9b3c3
#
_entry.id   9dcf472392807cfb1c8efc2b73f9b3c3
#
_cell.length_a   1.000
_cell.length_b   1.000
_cell.length_c   1.000
_cell.angle_alpha   90.00
_cell.angle_beta   90.00
_cell.angle_gamma   90.00
#
_symmetry.space_group_name_H-M   'P 1'
#
loop_
_entity.id
_entity.type
_entity.pdbx_description
1 polymer ?
#
loop_
_entity_poly.entity_id
_entity_poly.type
_entity_poly.pdbx_seq_one_letter_code
_entity_poly.pdbx_strand_id
1 'polypeptide(L)'
;MSAPEILLARHGETEWSRDLRHTGRTDVPLTERGREQAAALRPRLAEREFTRALTSPLARARETCELAGLGDRAELRPELVELDYGDAEGMTTDQLRERYPGWTIWTHPTPSAETFDEVEARLNPLIAELQQTDGDVAIFAHGHILRVLAALWIGLPPQGGSRLALATGKLSALGWERETQVIRAWNT
;
A
#
# COMPACT_ATOMS: atom_id res chain seq x y z
N MET A 1 -12.40 -25.60 0.53
CA MET A 1 -11.46 -24.63 -0.04
C MET A 1 -11.31 -23.49 0.96
N SER A 2 -10.10 -23.02 1.25
CA SER A 2 -9.90 -21.85 2.10
C SER A 2 -10.51 -20.63 1.41
N ALA A 3 -11.04 -19.69 2.19
CA ALA A 3 -11.48 -18.41 1.64
C ALA A 3 -10.28 -17.69 1.00
N PRO A 4 -10.48 -16.93 -0.11
CA PRO A 4 -9.42 -16.22 -0.78
C PRO A 4 -8.73 -15.20 0.14
N GLU A 5 -7.42 -15.03 -0.02
CA GLU A 5 -6.64 -14.03 0.69
C GLU A 5 -6.12 -12.95 -0.27
N ILE A 6 -6.05 -11.74 0.22
CA ILE A 6 -5.48 -10.59 -0.51
C ILE A 6 -4.18 -10.23 0.18
N LEU A 7 -3.06 -10.55 -0.49
CA LEU A 7 -1.75 -10.20 0.00
C LEU A 7 -1.39 -8.78 -0.42
N LEU A 8 -1.01 -7.97 0.56
CA LEU A 8 -0.56 -6.59 0.37
C LEU A 8 0.95 -6.52 0.54
N ALA A 9 1.66 -6.06 -0.47
CA ALA A 9 3.10 -5.83 -0.45
C ALA A 9 3.39 -4.33 -0.57
N ARG A 10 3.99 -3.73 0.46
CA ARG A 10 4.53 -2.39 0.34
C ARG A 10 5.84 -2.45 -0.45
N HIS A 11 6.06 -1.50 -1.37
CA HIS A 11 7.30 -1.38 -2.12
C HIS A 11 8.54 -1.39 -1.21
N GLY A 12 9.68 -1.81 -1.76
CA GLY A 12 10.97 -1.78 -1.09
C GLY A 12 11.42 -0.36 -0.74
N GLU A 13 12.49 -0.24 0.03
CA GLU A 13 13.04 1.06 0.44
C GLU A 13 13.38 1.95 -0.76
N THR A 14 13.06 3.24 -0.64
CA THR A 14 13.53 4.33 -1.51
C THR A 14 14.35 5.31 -0.67
N GLU A 15 15.13 6.21 -1.29
CA GLU A 15 15.84 7.25 -0.54
C GLU A 15 14.89 8.06 0.34
N TRP A 16 13.76 8.47 -0.20
CA TRP A 16 12.80 9.28 0.56
C TRP A 16 12.15 8.51 1.70
N SER A 17 11.85 7.21 1.52
CA SER A 17 11.31 6.40 2.63
C SER A 17 12.35 6.17 3.74
N ARG A 18 13.64 6.01 3.39
CA ARG A 18 14.75 5.93 4.34
C ARG A 18 14.91 7.23 5.12
N ASP A 19 14.78 8.36 4.43
CA ASP A 19 14.93 9.70 4.99
C ASP A 19 13.61 10.22 5.62
N LEU A 20 12.58 9.35 5.76
CA LEU A 20 11.27 9.64 6.34
C LEU A 20 10.51 10.80 5.67
N ARG A 21 10.72 11.00 4.37
CA ARG A 21 10.02 11.99 3.55
C ARG A 21 8.73 11.40 3.00
N HIS A 22 7.68 12.20 2.99
CA HIS A 22 6.43 11.84 2.34
C HIS A 22 6.63 11.71 0.84
N THR A 23 6.33 10.54 0.28
CA THR A 23 6.54 10.20 -1.13
C THR A 23 5.22 9.79 -1.75
N GLY A 24 4.52 10.73 -2.35
CA GLY A 24 3.24 10.49 -3.03
C GLY A 24 3.44 10.21 -4.52
N ARG A 25 3.22 11.22 -5.33
CA ARG A 25 3.25 11.13 -6.81
C ARG A 25 4.66 11.16 -7.39
N THR A 26 5.64 11.68 -6.68
CA THR A 26 7.04 11.67 -7.13
C THR A 26 7.55 10.24 -7.26
N ASP A 27 8.07 9.90 -8.43
CA ASP A 27 8.50 8.53 -8.72
C ASP A 27 9.97 8.31 -8.33
N VAL A 28 10.20 8.11 -7.02
CA VAL A 28 11.53 7.85 -6.45
C VAL A 28 11.85 6.35 -6.61
N PRO A 29 13.02 5.98 -7.20
CA PRO A 29 13.39 4.59 -7.43
C PRO A 29 13.72 3.86 -6.11
N LEU A 30 13.75 2.52 -6.19
CA LEU A 30 14.24 1.68 -5.10
C LEU A 30 15.74 1.91 -4.86
N THR A 31 16.14 1.87 -3.57
CA THR A 31 17.56 1.71 -3.20
C THR A 31 18.01 0.27 -3.45
N GLU A 32 19.32 -0.01 -3.37
CA GLU A 32 19.82 -1.39 -3.43
C GLU A 32 19.17 -2.25 -2.33
N ARG A 33 19.12 -1.73 -1.11
CA ARG A 33 18.39 -2.38 -0.01
C ARG A 33 16.91 -2.60 -0.32
N GLY A 34 16.26 -1.65 -1.00
CA GLY A 34 14.88 -1.79 -1.44
C GLY A 34 14.69 -2.93 -2.43
N ARG A 35 15.65 -3.14 -3.34
CA ARG A 35 15.67 -4.28 -4.27
C ARG A 35 15.86 -5.61 -3.54
N GLU A 36 16.78 -5.65 -2.57
CA GLU A 36 16.96 -6.82 -1.71
C GLU A 36 15.68 -7.17 -0.94
N GLN A 37 15.01 -6.16 -0.34
CA GLN A 37 13.72 -6.34 0.31
C GLN A 37 12.66 -6.90 -0.64
N ALA A 38 12.57 -6.37 -1.86
CA ALA A 38 11.63 -6.83 -2.86
C ALA A 38 11.91 -8.28 -3.30
N ALA A 39 13.17 -8.61 -3.56
CA ALA A 39 13.58 -9.96 -3.92
C ALA A 39 13.31 -10.99 -2.80
N ALA A 40 13.44 -10.57 -1.53
CA ALA A 40 13.15 -11.40 -0.37
C ALA A 40 11.66 -11.79 -0.23
N LEU A 41 10.75 -11.10 -0.93
CA LEU A 41 9.34 -11.47 -0.99
C LEU A 41 9.10 -12.71 -1.87
N ARG A 42 9.95 -12.92 -2.88
CA ARG A 42 9.75 -13.95 -3.90
C ARG A 42 9.51 -15.36 -3.35
N PRO A 43 10.33 -15.91 -2.43
CA PRO A 43 10.10 -17.26 -1.91
C PRO A 43 8.76 -17.36 -1.16
N ARG A 44 8.35 -16.32 -0.45
CA ARG A 44 7.08 -16.30 0.31
C ARG A 44 5.85 -16.26 -0.62
N LEU A 45 5.99 -15.61 -1.77
CA LEU A 45 4.91 -15.52 -2.76
C LEU A 45 4.87 -16.74 -3.69
N ALA A 46 6.02 -17.39 -3.93
CA ALA A 46 6.12 -18.59 -4.77
C ALA A 46 5.42 -19.83 -4.17
N GLU A 47 5.15 -19.83 -2.87
CA GLU A 47 4.40 -20.89 -2.17
C GLU A 47 2.89 -20.80 -2.40
N ARG A 48 2.41 -19.77 -3.14
CA ARG A 48 0.99 -19.49 -3.36
C ARG A 48 0.64 -19.40 -4.85
N GLU A 49 -0.58 -19.78 -5.16
CA GLU A 49 -1.16 -19.55 -6.48
C GLU A 49 -2.05 -18.31 -6.44
N PHE A 50 -1.60 -17.25 -7.11
CA PHE A 50 -2.41 -16.03 -7.25
C PHE A 50 -3.21 -16.10 -8.54
N THR A 51 -4.51 -15.84 -8.46
CA THR A 51 -5.36 -15.66 -9.65
C THR A 51 -5.07 -14.32 -10.32
N ARG A 52 -4.67 -13.31 -9.53
CA ARG A 52 -4.33 -11.97 -10.02
C ARG A 52 -3.16 -11.36 -9.28
N ALA A 53 -2.39 -10.53 -9.97
CA ALA A 53 -1.40 -9.64 -9.39
C ALA A 53 -1.71 -8.20 -9.82
N LEU A 54 -1.89 -7.30 -8.87
CA LEU A 54 -2.22 -5.89 -9.09
C LEU A 54 -1.07 -5.02 -8.60
N THR A 55 -0.71 -3.98 -9.35
CA THR A 55 0.36 -3.07 -8.92
C THR A 55 0.04 -1.61 -9.22
N SER A 56 0.46 -0.73 -8.31
CA SER A 56 0.53 0.69 -8.60
C SER A 56 1.38 0.95 -9.84
N PRO A 57 1.04 1.91 -10.70
CA PRO A 57 1.84 2.28 -11.88
C PRO A 57 3.19 2.94 -11.53
N LEU A 58 3.43 3.37 -10.28
CA LEU A 58 4.69 3.99 -9.88
C LEU A 58 5.84 2.99 -9.87
N ALA A 59 7.01 3.39 -10.40
CA ALA A 59 8.16 2.51 -10.68
C ALA A 59 8.58 1.69 -9.45
N ARG A 60 8.64 2.26 -8.26
CA ARG A 60 9.01 1.57 -7.03
C ARG A 60 8.10 0.38 -6.69
N ALA A 61 6.80 0.48 -6.96
CA ALA A 61 5.85 -0.62 -6.73
C ALA A 61 5.95 -1.68 -7.84
N ARG A 62 6.08 -1.26 -9.09
CA ARG A 62 6.27 -2.15 -10.24
C ARG A 62 7.56 -2.95 -10.10
N GLU A 63 8.69 -2.27 -9.85
CA GLU A 63 10.00 -2.94 -9.66
C GLU A 63 9.95 -3.93 -8.49
N THR A 64 9.24 -3.59 -7.41
CA THR A 64 9.01 -4.52 -6.29
C THR A 64 8.23 -5.75 -6.74
N CYS A 65 7.17 -5.59 -7.53
CA CYS A 65 6.37 -6.68 -8.08
C CYS A 65 7.20 -7.59 -9.02
N GLU A 66 8.03 -7.00 -9.87
CA GLU A 66 8.94 -7.70 -10.78
C GLU A 66 9.95 -8.56 -10.02
N LEU A 67 10.65 -7.97 -9.04
CA LEU A 67 11.64 -8.67 -8.21
C LEU A 67 11.01 -9.76 -7.34
N ALA A 68 9.77 -9.55 -6.91
CA ALA A 68 8.97 -10.54 -6.19
C ALA A 68 8.48 -11.71 -7.09
N GLY A 69 8.69 -11.63 -8.41
CA GLY A 69 8.38 -12.71 -9.36
C GLY A 69 6.96 -12.69 -9.92
N LEU A 70 6.23 -11.58 -9.81
CA LEU A 70 4.87 -11.43 -10.31
C LEU A 70 4.71 -10.36 -11.40
N GLY A 71 5.81 -9.73 -11.85
CA GLY A 71 5.79 -8.61 -12.80
C GLY A 71 5.13 -8.92 -14.15
N ASP A 72 5.43 -10.09 -14.75
CA ASP A 72 4.97 -10.47 -16.08
C ASP A 72 3.43 -10.57 -16.21
N ARG A 73 2.72 -10.73 -15.09
CA ARG A 73 1.26 -10.85 -15.04
C ARG A 73 0.59 -9.76 -14.24
N ALA A 74 1.33 -8.72 -13.88
CA ALA A 74 0.81 -7.64 -13.05
C ALA A 74 -0.07 -6.67 -13.84
N GLU A 75 -1.27 -6.43 -13.34
CA GLU A 75 -2.20 -5.45 -13.85
C GLU A 75 -1.91 -4.09 -13.20
N LEU A 76 -1.70 -3.05 -14.00
CA LEU A 76 -1.53 -1.68 -13.51
C LEU A 76 -2.87 -1.12 -13.03
N ARG A 77 -2.91 -0.66 -11.79
CA ARG A 77 -4.13 -0.13 -11.14
C ARG A 77 -3.88 1.29 -10.64
N PRO A 78 -4.38 2.31 -11.35
CA PRO A 78 -4.21 3.71 -10.95
C PRO A 78 -4.71 4.02 -9.55
N GLU A 79 -5.75 3.34 -9.08
CA GLU A 79 -6.30 3.50 -7.74
C GLU A 79 -5.35 3.05 -6.61
N LEU A 80 -4.28 2.31 -6.94
CA LEU A 80 -3.23 1.89 -6.00
C LEU A 80 -2.06 2.89 -5.88
N VAL A 81 -2.10 4.01 -6.60
CA VAL A 81 -1.09 5.07 -6.43
C VAL A 81 -1.15 5.61 -5.01
N GLU A 82 0.01 6.00 -4.45
CA GLU A 82 0.08 6.57 -3.10
C GLU A 82 -0.75 7.85 -3.01
N LEU A 83 -1.10 8.25 -1.80
CA LEU A 83 -1.79 9.50 -1.54
C LEU A 83 -1.01 10.67 -2.18
N ASP A 84 -1.75 11.60 -2.77
CA ASP A 84 -1.18 12.89 -3.13
C ASP A 84 -1.01 13.73 -1.86
N TYR A 85 0.22 14.02 -1.51
CA TYR A 85 0.51 14.78 -0.29
C TYR A 85 0.49 16.30 -0.51
N GLY A 86 0.25 16.76 -1.73
CA GLY A 86 0.26 18.19 -2.05
C GLY A 86 1.54 18.86 -1.53
N ASP A 87 1.40 19.92 -0.75
CA ASP A 87 2.53 20.70 -0.20
C ASP A 87 3.42 19.93 0.80
N ALA A 88 3.02 18.71 1.22
CA ALA A 88 3.85 17.86 2.07
C ALA A 88 4.79 16.93 1.28
N GLU A 89 4.68 16.89 -0.05
CA GLU A 89 5.53 16.06 -0.91
C GLU A 89 7.02 16.36 -0.67
N GLY A 90 7.81 15.33 -0.39
CA GLY A 90 9.26 15.44 -0.13
C GLY A 90 9.66 15.99 1.24
N MET A 91 8.70 16.41 2.07
CA MET A 91 8.96 16.89 3.44
C MET A 91 8.91 15.74 4.44
N THR A 92 9.65 15.90 5.56
CA THR A 92 9.52 15.02 6.72
C THR A 92 8.38 15.47 7.63
N THR A 93 7.91 14.57 8.49
CA THR A 93 6.90 14.93 9.51
C THR A 93 7.37 16.05 10.44
N ASP A 94 8.66 16.07 10.79
CA ASP A 94 9.21 17.10 11.67
C ASP A 94 9.19 18.48 11.00
N GLN A 95 9.61 18.57 9.73
CA GLN A 95 9.51 19.81 8.95
C GLN A 95 8.07 20.30 8.79
N LEU A 96 7.13 19.38 8.64
CA LEU A 96 5.70 19.72 8.55
C LEU A 96 5.16 20.22 9.90
N ARG A 97 5.60 19.66 11.01
CA ARG A 97 5.20 20.10 12.36
C ARG A 97 5.79 21.45 12.76
N GLU A 98 6.96 21.80 12.27
CA GLU A 98 7.49 23.15 12.41
C GLU A 98 6.59 24.20 11.73
N ARG A 99 6.03 23.84 10.57
CA ARG A 99 5.14 24.72 9.79
C ARG A 99 3.68 24.65 10.24
N TYR A 100 3.22 23.46 10.67
CA TYR A 100 1.86 23.16 11.09
C TYR A 100 1.88 22.39 12.42
N PRO A 101 1.88 23.03 13.57
CA PRO A 101 1.94 22.37 14.88
C PRO A 101 0.88 21.28 15.03
N GLY A 102 1.28 20.09 15.47
CA GLY A 102 0.39 18.93 15.61
C GLY A 102 0.04 18.19 14.33
N TRP A 103 0.66 18.56 13.19
CA TRP A 103 0.40 17.93 11.89
C TRP A 103 0.58 16.42 11.92
N THR A 104 -0.39 15.74 11.33
CA THR A 104 -0.30 14.35 10.88
C THR A 104 -1.04 14.22 9.57
N ILE A 105 -0.60 13.34 8.69
CA ILE A 105 -1.31 13.06 7.43
C ILE A 105 -2.75 12.63 7.67
N TRP A 106 -3.05 12.02 8.81
CA TRP A 106 -4.35 11.45 9.13
C TRP A 106 -5.40 12.48 9.59
N THR A 107 -4.97 13.63 10.07
CA THR A 107 -5.86 14.62 10.71
C THR A 107 -5.77 16.01 10.11
N HIS A 108 -4.66 16.32 9.44
CA HIS A 108 -4.37 17.65 8.92
C HIS A 108 -3.77 17.55 7.52
N PRO A 109 -4.56 17.23 6.48
CA PRO A 109 -4.03 17.23 5.11
C PRO A 109 -3.50 18.63 4.78
N THR A 110 -2.38 18.67 4.06
CA THR A 110 -1.82 19.93 3.56
C THR A 110 -2.66 20.49 2.41
N PRO A 111 -2.56 21.79 2.10
CA PRO A 111 -3.17 22.34 0.89
C PRO A 111 -2.80 21.51 -0.33
N SER A 112 -3.71 21.39 -1.28
CA SER A 112 -3.56 20.60 -2.51
C SER A 112 -3.35 19.09 -2.33
N ALA A 113 -3.41 18.55 -1.09
CA ALA A 113 -3.38 17.12 -0.85
C ALA A 113 -4.72 16.45 -1.21
N GLU A 114 -4.65 15.19 -1.62
CA GLU A 114 -5.83 14.33 -1.78
C GLU A 114 -6.54 14.16 -0.42
N THR A 115 -7.84 14.32 -0.41
CA THR A 115 -8.66 14.11 0.79
C THR A 115 -8.91 12.62 1.03
N PHE A 116 -9.21 12.24 2.26
CA PHE A 116 -9.55 10.84 2.54
C PHE A 116 -10.87 10.39 1.89
N ASP A 117 -11.80 11.30 1.65
CA ASP A 117 -13.04 11.00 0.90
C ASP A 117 -12.72 10.67 -0.57
N GLU A 118 -11.78 11.37 -1.20
CA GLU A 118 -11.30 11.07 -2.56
C GLU A 118 -10.55 9.74 -2.60
N VAL A 119 -9.71 9.46 -1.59
CA VAL A 119 -9.00 8.16 -1.46
C VAL A 119 -10.00 7.02 -1.31
N GLU A 120 -11.01 7.18 -0.44
CA GLU A 120 -12.07 6.19 -0.26
C GLU A 120 -12.85 5.98 -1.55
N ALA A 121 -13.24 7.05 -2.23
CA ALA A 121 -13.99 6.97 -3.49
C ALA A 121 -13.24 6.18 -4.58
N ARG A 122 -11.90 6.31 -4.67
CA ARG A 122 -11.12 5.54 -5.65
C ARG A 122 -10.81 4.11 -5.22
N LEU A 123 -10.81 3.80 -3.91
CA LEU A 123 -10.56 2.44 -3.41
C LEU A 123 -11.82 1.58 -3.32
N ASN A 124 -13.00 2.16 -3.09
CA ASN A 124 -14.25 1.40 -2.94
C ASN A 124 -14.58 0.48 -4.13
N PRO A 125 -14.42 0.90 -5.42
CA PRO A 125 -14.61 0.00 -6.55
C PRO A 125 -13.64 -1.19 -6.54
N LEU A 126 -12.36 -0.96 -6.19
CA LEU A 126 -11.37 -2.03 -6.06
C LEU A 126 -11.74 -3.00 -4.93
N ILE A 127 -12.15 -2.49 -3.77
CA ILE A 127 -12.58 -3.33 -2.64
C ILE A 127 -13.76 -4.20 -3.04
N ALA A 128 -14.77 -3.64 -3.72
CA ALA A 128 -15.93 -4.39 -4.21
C ALA A 128 -15.52 -5.48 -5.22
N GLU A 129 -14.55 -5.20 -6.09
CA GLU A 129 -13.97 -6.17 -7.01
C GLU A 129 -13.24 -7.30 -6.27
N LEU A 130 -12.41 -6.96 -5.28
CA LEU A 130 -11.67 -7.94 -4.47
C LEU A 130 -12.59 -8.86 -3.67
N GLN A 131 -13.72 -8.34 -3.18
CA GLN A 131 -14.74 -9.12 -2.47
C GLN A 131 -15.40 -10.19 -3.33
N GLN A 132 -15.39 -10.01 -4.65
CA GLN A 132 -16.00 -10.92 -5.62
C GLN A 132 -14.98 -11.79 -6.35
N THR A 133 -13.69 -11.62 -6.07
CA THR A 133 -12.63 -12.37 -6.76
C THR A 133 -12.50 -13.78 -6.16
N ASP A 134 -12.52 -14.77 -7.02
CA ASP A 134 -12.21 -16.16 -6.65
C ASP A 134 -10.69 -16.39 -6.65
N GLY A 135 -10.15 -16.87 -5.52
CA GLY A 135 -8.73 -17.17 -5.34
C GLY A 135 -7.89 -15.97 -4.85
N ASP A 136 -6.62 -16.24 -4.55
CA ASP A 136 -5.72 -15.27 -3.92
C ASP A 136 -5.33 -14.16 -4.89
N VAL A 137 -5.20 -12.93 -4.35
CA VAL A 137 -4.77 -11.74 -5.08
C VAL A 137 -3.52 -11.16 -4.41
N ALA A 138 -2.49 -10.82 -5.21
CA ALA A 138 -1.34 -10.07 -4.73
C ALA A 138 -1.45 -8.60 -5.15
N ILE A 139 -1.23 -7.67 -4.21
CA ILE A 139 -1.27 -6.21 -4.45
C ILE A 139 0.05 -5.58 -4.04
N PHE A 140 0.68 -4.88 -4.98
CA PHE A 140 1.92 -4.14 -4.77
C PHE A 140 1.67 -2.64 -4.83
N ALA A 141 1.86 -1.95 -3.70
CA ALA A 141 1.57 -0.52 -3.60
C ALA A 141 2.42 0.16 -2.50
N HIS A 142 1.84 1.14 -1.82
CA HIS A 142 2.58 2.08 -0.98
C HIS A 142 2.06 2.08 0.46
N GLY A 143 2.77 2.84 1.31
CA GLY A 143 2.54 2.82 2.75
C GLY A 143 1.14 3.24 3.16
N HIS A 144 0.71 4.45 2.80
CA HIS A 144 -0.57 4.97 3.27
C HIS A 144 -1.75 4.37 2.53
N ILE A 145 -1.67 4.20 1.20
CA ILE A 145 -2.79 3.63 0.45
C ILE A 145 -3.14 2.21 0.90
N LEU A 146 -2.14 1.35 1.19
CA LEU A 146 -2.38 -0.01 1.68
C LEU A 146 -2.97 -0.01 3.10
N ARG A 147 -2.58 0.94 3.94
CA ARG A 147 -3.14 1.11 5.30
C ARG A 147 -4.58 1.58 5.25
N VAL A 148 -4.91 2.48 4.32
CA VAL A 148 -6.29 2.94 4.08
C VAL A 148 -7.12 1.78 3.52
N LEU A 149 -6.61 1.05 2.52
CA LEU A 149 -7.30 -0.11 1.95
C LEU A 149 -7.62 -1.15 3.03
N ALA A 150 -6.67 -1.44 3.93
CA ALA A 150 -6.88 -2.38 5.01
C ALA A 150 -7.90 -1.88 6.05
N ALA A 151 -7.90 -0.58 6.35
CA ALA A 151 -8.91 0.02 7.25
C ALA A 151 -10.32 -0.11 6.65
N LEU A 152 -10.49 0.27 5.38
CA LEU A 152 -11.76 0.15 4.67
C LEU A 152 -12.22 -1.30 4.55
N TRP A 153 -11.27 -2.23 4.27
CA TRP A 153 -11.55 -3.66 4.21
C TRP A 153 -12.24 -4.19 5.46
N ILE A 154 -11.79 -3.78 6.65
CA ILE A 154 -12.36 -4.20 7.94
C ILE A 154 -13.48 -3.27 8.44
N GLY A 155 -14.05 -2.42 7.58
CA GLY A 155 -15.18 -1.56 7.91
C GLY A 155 -14.84 -0.33 8.78
N LEU A 156 -13.57 0.06 8.85
CA LEU A 156 -13.15 1.29 9.51
C LEU A 156 -13.10 2.45 8.50
N PRO A 157 -13.24 3.71 8.96
CA PRO A 157 -13.01 4.87 8.10
C PRO A 157 -11.54 4.93 7.64
N PRO A 158 -11.22 5.64 6.54
CA PRO A 158 -9.86 5.74 5.99
C PRO A 158 -8.78 6.07 7.03
N GLN A 159 -9.10 6.97 8.00
CA GLN A 159 -8.20 7.37 9.08
C GLN A 159 -7.86 6.22 10.05
N GLY A 160 -8.63 5.13 10.05
CA GLY A 160 -8.30 3.88 10.77
C GLY A 160 -6.94 3.33 10.39
N GLY A 161 -6.48 3.58 9.16
CA GLY A 161 -5.13 3.26 8.70
C GLY A 161 -4.01 3.85 9.57
N SER A 162 -4.28 4.91 10.35
CA SER A 162 -3.32 5.47 11.32
C SER A 162 -2.84 4.45 12.36
N ARG A 163 -3.62 3.42 12.64
CA ARG A 163 -3.33 2.36 13.62
C ARG A 163 -2.54 1.19 13.05
N LEU A 164 -2.35 1.16 11.73
CA LEU A 164 -1.75 0.06 11.00
C LEU A 164 -0.34 0.44 10.51
N ALA A 165 0.70 0.22 11.31
CA ALA A 165 2.08 0.47 10.85
C ALA A 165 2.46 -0.53 9.74
N LEU A 166 3.13 -0.05 8.68
CA LEU A 166 3.55 -0.88 7.54
C LEU A 166 4.92 -0.43 7.03
N ALA A 167 5.95 -1.25 7.24
CA ALA A 167 7.31 -0.97 6.80
C ALA A 167 7.51 -1.34 5.31
N THR A 168 8.59 -0.80 4.68
CA THR A 168 8.98 -1.13 3.31
C THR A 168 9.33 -2.61 3.15
N GLY A 169 8.98 -3.22 2.03
CA GLY A 169 9.27 -4.62 1.73
C GLY A 169 8.55 -5.62 2.64
N LYS A 170 7.47 -5.21 3.30
CA LYS A 170 6.67 -6.07 4.17
C LYS A 170 5.38 -6.54 3.51
N LEU A 171 4.93 -7.74 3.93
CA LEU A 171 3.66 -8.33 3.53
C LEU A 171 2.62 -8.16 4.62
N SER A 172 1.37 -8.07 4.19
CA SER A 172 0.19 -8.21 5.03
C SER A 172 -0.83 -9.05 4.30
N ALA A 173 -1.79 -9.62 5.00
CA ALA A 173 -2.85 -10.43 4.41
C ALA A 173 -4.21 -9.99 4.95
N LEU A 174 -5.10 -9.67 4.03
CA LEU A 174 -6.52 -9.49 4.28
C LEU A 174 -7.25 -10.79 3.91
N GLY A 175 -8.39 -11.02 4.51
CA GLY A 175 -9.17 -12.21 4.23
C GLY A 175 -10.49 -12.21 4.97
N TRP A 176 -11.00 -13.39 5.25
CA TRP A 176 -12.31 -13.59 5.82
C TRP A 176 -12.23 -14.48 7.04
N GLU A 177 -13.03 -14.17 8.04
CA GLU A 177 -13.42 -15.11 9.09
C GLU A 177 -14.91 -15.32 8.95
N ARG A 178 -15.27 -16.46 8.38
CA ARG A 178 -16.63 -16.73 7.89
C ARG A 178 -17.07 -15.66 6.90
N GLU A 179 -18.07 -14.84 7.23
CA GLU A 179 -18.60 -13.75 6.41
C GLU A 179 -17.95 -12.39 6.73
N THR A 180 -17.08 -12.35 7.76
CA THR A 180 -16.49 -11.11 8.25
C THR A 180 -15.12 -10.86 7.60
N GLN A 181 -14.92 -9.68 7.05
CA GLN A 181 -13.65 -9.21 6.53
C GLN A 181 -12.68 -8.93 7.69
N VAL A 182 -11.49 -9.50 7.62
CA VAL A 182 -10.48 -9.42 8.70
C VAL A 182 -9.08 -9.16 8.14
N ILE A 183 -8.17 -8.76 9.01
CA ILE A 183 -6.73 -8.79 8.76
C ILE A 183 -6.20 -10.12 9.29
N ARG A 184 -5.66 -10.97 8.40
CA ARG A 184 -5.08 -12.27 8.74
C ARG A 184 -3.64 -12.17 9.25
N ALA A 185 -2.86 -11.26 8.65
CA ALA A 185 -1.50 -10.97 9.04
C ALA A 185 -1.17 -9.50 8.73
N TRP A 186 -0.30 -8.90 9.52
CA TRP A 186 0.08 -7.50 9.29
C TRP A 186 1.55 -7.26 9.52
N ASN A 187 2.22 -6.59 8.52
CA ASN A 187 3.61 -6.11 8.61
C ASN A 187 4.63 -7.23 8.92
N THR A 188 4.53 -8.37 8.24
CA THR A 188 5.35 -9.58 8.44
C THR A 188 6.56 -9.65 7.53
#